data_d7acd8baa40d1af31478210c475d5e5d
#
_entry.id   d7acd8baa40d1af31478210c475d5e5d
#
_cell.length_a   1.000
_cell.length_b   1.000
_cell.length_c   1.000
_cell.angle_alpha   90.00
_cell.angle_beta   90.00
_cell.angle_gamma   90.00
#
_symmetry.space_group_name_H-M   'P 1'
#
loop_
_entity.id
_entity.type
_entity.pdbx_description
1 polymer ?
#
loop_
_entity_poly.entity_id
_entity_poly.type
_entity_poly.pdbx_seq_one_letter_code
_entity_poly.pdbx_strand_id
1 'polypeptide(L)'
;MKQLFSVRRLAMILALVALAAICLWAAPEQQPDAWAGMAFGGLVLTPANMAMLTQGFKAAFKGGFELTKPMWAQVAMKSPSTTAEEKYAWLGATTKLREWIGDRVYQNMKVHGYAIVNKDFESTIAIPRNAMDDDQYGVYTPLMTQMGQDAALHPDELVFGLLALGFTTNCYDGQYFFDIDHPVGLQGQEVSVSNFQAGAGAAWYLLDTSKVLKPIILQMRKEYQFVSKTAQTDGNVFDRKEYVYGCDGRLNVGFGLWQQAYASKATLDMANYVAARTAMMSFKADNGKPLAITPKVLLVPPSLEKAALDVIQAERLANGATNTYRNTAEVVMCPWLS
;
A
#
# COMPACT_ATOMS: atom_id res chain seq x y z
N MET A 1 -3.33 35.13 57.34
CA MET A 1 -3.60 33.99 56.44
C MET A 1 -4.64 34.27 55.34
N LYS A 2 -5.67 35.09 55.51
CA LYS A 2 -6.68 35.35 54.47
C LYS A 2 -6.19 36.18 53.24
N GLN A 3 -5.20 37.07 53.38
CA GLN A 3 -4.68 37.87 52.26
C GLN A 3 -3.77 37.10 51.31
N LEU A 4 -3.02 36.11 51.78
CA LEU A 4 -2.15 35.29 50.89
C LEU A 4 -2.96 34.36 49.94
N PHE A 5 -4.17 33.96 50.35
CA PHE A 5 -5.05 33.14 49.49
C PHE A 5 -5.69 33.96 48.33
N SER A 6 -5.90 35.25 48.52
CA SER A 6 -6.43 36.13 47.47
C SER A 6 -5.42 36.40 46.37
N VAL A 7 -4.17 36.66 46.70
CA VAL A 7 -3.10 36.96 45.73
C VAL A 7 -2.76 35.70 44.86
N ARG A 8 -2.74 34.49 45.45
CA ARG A 8 -2.53 33.27 44.70
C ARG A 8 -3.67 32.94 43.72
N ARG A 9 -4.92 33.21 44.07
CA ARG A 9 -6.07 33.06 43.17
C ARG A 9 -6.05 34.08 42.04
N LEU A 10 -5.66 35.32 42.29
CA LEU A 10 -5.54 36.35 41.25
C LEU A 10 -4.40 36.02 40.27
N ALA A 11 -3.26 35.54 40.78
CA ALA A 11 -2.14 35.11 39.96
C ALA A 11 -2.50 33.88 39.08
N MET A 12 -3.28 32.92 39.59
CA MET A 12 -3.75 31.77 38.83
C MET A 12 -4.76 32.15 37.74
N ILE A 13 -5.65 33.11 38.00
CA ILE A 13 -6.60 33.61 36.99
C ILE A 13 -5.87 34.36 35.88
N LEU A 14 -4.89 35.19 36.22
CA LEU A 14 -4.06 35.92 35.25
C LEU A 14 -3.20 34.98 34.43
N ALA A 15 -2.67 33.87 35.00
CA ALA A 15 -1.94 32.85 34.28
C ALA A 15 -2.85 32.07 33.31
N LEU A 16 -4.09 31.76 33.70
CA LEU A 16 -5.06 31.08 32.83
C LEU A 16 -5.54 32.01 31.68
N VAL A 17 -5.71 33.30 31.93
CA VAL A 17 -6.04 34.25 30.88
C VAL A 17 -4.88 34.48 29.91
N ALA A 18 -3.62 34.50 30.41
CA ALA A 18 -2.44 34.55 29.55
C ALA A 18 -2.25 33.27 28.70
N LEU A 19 -2.53 32.08 29.27
CA LEU A 19 -2.52 30.81 28.53
C LEU A 19 -3.63 30.78 27.47
N ALA A 20 -4.83 31.26 27.78
CA ALA A 20 -5.92 31.35 26.81
C ALA A 20 -5.59 32.36 25.67
N ALA A 21 -4.92 33.46 25.96
CA ALA A 21 -4.47 34.44 24.96
C ALA A 21 -3.34 33.85 24.08
N ILE A 22 -2.44 33.04 24.63
CA ILE A 22 -1.40 32.35 23.87
C ILE A 22 -2.01 31.23 22.98
N CYS A 23 -3.03 30.51 23.47
CA CYS A 23 -3.75 29.53 22.65
C CYS A 23 -4.57 30.17 21.52
N LEU A 24 -5.07 31.38 21.71
CA LEU A 24 -5.74 32.16 20.66
C LEU A 24 -4.75 32.77 19.63
N TRP A 25 -3.49 32.97 20.03
CA TRP A 25 -2.44 33.48 19.13
C TRP A 25 -1.64 32.36 18.45
N ALA A 26 -1.70 31.14 18.99
CA ALA A 26 -1.11 29.93 18.44
C ALA A 26 -2.12 29.08 17.66
N ALA A 27 -3.32 29.58 17.39
CA ALA A 27 -4.13 29.03 16.32
C ALA A 27 -3.28 29.13 15.04
N PRO A 28 -3.03 27.99 14.33
CA PRO A 28 -2.37 28.12 13.05
C PRO A 28 -3.17 29.16 12.27
N GLU A 29 -2.49 30.21 11.76
CA GLU A 29 -3.08 31.03 10.70
C GLU A 29 -3.67 30.04 9.72
N GLN A 30 -5.00 29.94 9.72
CA GLN A 30 -5.69 29.34 8.59
C GLN A 30 -5.14 30.17 7.43
N GLN A 31 -4.25 29.55 6.65
CA GLN A 31 -3.93 30.08 5.34
C GLN A 31 -5.30 30.44 4.76
N PRO A 32 -5.55 31.70 4.44
CA PRO A 32 -6.81 32.05 3.80
C PRO A 32 -6.90 31.08 2.65
N ASP A 33 -7.96 30.26 2.68
CA ASP A 33 -8.22 29.33 1.59
C ASP A 33 -7.95 30.10 0.33
N ALA A 34 -6.88 29.76 -0.39
CA ALA A 34 -6.46 30.46 -1.60
C ALA A 34 -7.61 30.50 -2.63
N TRP A 35 -8.71 29.89 -2.29
CA TRP A 35 -9.95 29.71 -3.00
C TRP A 35 -11.09 30.65 -2.58
N ALA A 36 -11.05 31.26 -1.40
CA ALA A 36 -12.12 32.12 -0.89
C ALA A 36 -12.20 33.51 -1.59
N GLY A 37 -11.25 33.83 -2.46
CA GLY A 37 -11.19 35.08 -3.19
C GLY A 37 -11.58 35.00 -4.67
N MET A 38 -11.82 33.82 -5.23
CA MET A 38 -12.25 33.67 -6.62
C MET A 38 -13.77 33.60 -6.71
N ALA A 39 -14.46 34.72 -6.51
CA ALA A 39 -15.80 34.93 -7.07
C ALA A 39 -15.62 35.05 -8.60
N PHE A 40 -15.76 33.92 -9.30
CA PHE A 40 -15.63 33.87 -10.76
C PHE A 40 -16.87 34.49 -11.41
N GLY A 41 -16.89 35.78 -11.60
CA GLY A 41 -17.64 36.37 -12.68
C GLY A 41 -16.95 36.00 -13.98
N GLY A 42 -17.53 35.18 -14.81
CA GLY A 42 -17.10 34.66 -16.10
C GLY A 42 -15.58 34.76 -16.36
N LEU A 43 -14.85 33.67 -16.15
CA LEU A 43 -13.38 33.66 -16.29
C LEU A 43 -13.03 33.79 -17.76
N VAL A 44 -12.58 34.96 -18.21
CA VAL A 44 -12.02 35.09 -19.56
C VAL A 44 -10.77 34.18 -19.60
N LEU A 45 -10.80 33.09 -20.38
CA LEU A 45 -9.71 32.13 -20.52
C LEU A 45 -8.52 32.77 -21.29
N THR A 46 -7.78 33.64 -20.61
CA THR A 46 -6.48 34.10 -21.08
C THR A 46 -5.42 33.01 -20.83
N PRO A 47 -4.30 32.98 -21.57
CA PRO A 47 -3.21 32.06 -21.31
C PRO A 47 -2.70 32.13 -19.85
N ALA A 48 -2.70 33.32 -19.25
CA ALA A 48 -2.29 33.50 -17.84
C ALA A 48 -3.28 32.84 -16.87
N ASN A 49 -4.59 33.03 -17.07
CA ASN A 49 -5.63 32.43 -16.25
C ASN A 49 -5.64 30.90 -16.39
N MET A 50 -5.41 30.39 -17.60
CA MET A 50 -5.28 28.93 -17.83
C MET A 50 -4.07 28.35 -17.12
N ALA A 51 -2.94 29.05 -17.09
CA ALA A 51 -1.77 28.61 -16.32
C ALA A 51 -2.06 28.56 -14.82
N MET A 52 -2.77 29.56 -14.27
CA MET A 52 -3.18 29.58 -12.85
C MET A 52 -4.16 28.43 -12.53
N LEU A 53 -5.17 28.19 -13.37
CA LEU A 53 -6.10 27.07 -13.22
C LEU A 53 -5.37 25.73 -13.25
N THR A 54 -4.49 25.54 -14.23
CA THR A 54 -3.69 24.31 -14.35
C THR A 54 -2.81 24.09 -13.11
N GLN A 55 -2.24 25.18 -12.56
CA GLN A 55 -1.47 25.10 -11.32
C GLN A 55 -2.36 24.73 -10.12
N GLY A 56 -3.58 25.28 -10.05
CA GLY A 56 -4.59 24.92 -9.05
C GLY A 56 -5.00 23.46 -9.14
N PHE A 57 -5.25 22.95 -10.35
CA PHE A 57 -5.59 21.55 -10.59
C PHE A 57 -4.44 20.60 -10.22
N LYS A 58 -3.20 21.00 -10.53
CA LYS A 58 -2.01 20.25 -10.10
C LYS A 58 -1.89 20.22 -8.58
N ALA A 59 -2.19 21.32 -7.89
CA ALA A 59 -2.19 21.37 -6.43
C ALA A 59 -3.30 20.49 -5.84
N ALA A 60 -4.51 20.51 -6.42
CA ALA A 60 -5.63 19.66 -6.02
C ALA A 60 -5.31 18.18 -6.21
N PHE A 61 -4.76 17.78 -7.35
CA PHE A 61 -4.27 16.41 -7.61
C PHE A 61 -3.25 15.98 -6.54
N LYS A 62 -2.24 16.82 -6.30
CA LYS A 62 -1.21 16.54 -5.31
C LYS A 62 -1.80 16.41 -3.91
N GLY A 63 -2.74 17.28 -3.54
CA GLY A 63 -3.46 17.21 -2.26
C GLY A 63 -4.23 15.89 -2.11
N GLY A 64 -4.98 15.47 -3.13
CA GLY A 64 -5.66 14.17 -3.15
C GLY A 64 -4.70 13.00 -3.01
N PHE A 65 -3.60 13.03 -3.75
CA PHE A 65 -2.57 11.98 -3.71
C PHE A 65 -1.91 11.85 -2.34
N GLU A 66 -1.54 12.95 -1.70
CA GLU A 66 -0.84 12.97 -0.40
C GLU A 66 -1.75 12.65 0.79
N LEU A 67 -3.03 13.02 0.72
CA LEU A 67 -4.01 12.71 1.77
C LEU A 67 -4.37 11.23 1.83
N THR A 68 -4.23 10.52 0.73
CA THR A 68 -4.58 9.11 0.60
C THR A 68 -3.48 8.23 1.18
N LYS A 69 -3.86 7.31 2.06
CA LYS A 69 -2.93 6.36 2.68
C LYS A 69 -3.14 4.97 2.09
N PRO A 70 -2.34 4.55 1.12
CA PRO A 70 -2.47 3.23 0.53
C PRO A 70 -2.04 2.12 1.52
N MET A 71 -2.62 0.94 1.36
CA MET A 71 -2.39 -0.22 2.23
C MET A 71 -1.23 -1.11 1.76
N TRP A 72 -0.83 -1.02 0.49
CA TRP A 72 0.19 -1.89 -0.10
C TRP A 72 1.50 -1.96 0.70
N ALA A 73 1.88 -0.86 1.33
CA ALA A 73 3.12 -0.77 2.11
C ALA A 73 3.18 -1.73 3.31
N GLN A 74 2.03 -2.23 3.77
CA GLN A 74 1.95 -3.23 4.83
C GLN A 74 2.40 -4.61 4.35
N VAL A 75 2.18 -4.96 3.07
CA VAL A 75 2.39 -6.30 2.51
C VAL A 75 3.45 -6.36 1.41
N ALA A 76 3.75 -5.24 0.76
CA ALA A 76 4.71 -5.16 -0.33
C ALA A 76 5.93 -4.30 0.03
N MET A 77 7.07 -4.60 -0.59
CA MET A 77 8.24 -3.73 -0.58
C MET A 77 8.30 -2.90 -1.87
N LYS A 78 8.66 -1.63 -1.76
CA LYS A 78 8.92 -0.78 -2.92
C LYS A 78 10.34 -1.03 -3.44
N SER A 79 10.46 -1.37 -4.73
CA SER A 79 11.73 -1.54 -5.43
C SER A 79 11.83 -0.51 -6.55
N PRO A 80 12.88 0.32 -6.60
CA PRO A 80 13.09 1.21 -7.73
C PRO A 80 13.45 0.40 -8.98
N SER A 81 13.04 0.91 -10.15
CA SER A 81 13.39 0.33 -11.44
C SER A 81 14.06 1.36 -12.33
N THR A 82 15.05 0.93 -13.08
CA THR A 82 15.79 1.78 -14.02
C THR A 82 15.70 1.31 -15.45
N THR A 83 15.18 0.11 -15.69
CA THR A 83 15.10 -0.54 -17.00
C THR A 83 13.64 -0.86 -17.40
N ALA A 84 13.43 -1.44 -18.57
CA ALA A 84 12.09 -1.88 -19.00
C ALA A 84 11.58 -3.05 -18.15
N GLU A 85 12.49 -3.91 -17.74
CA GLU A 85 12.26 -5.04 -16.81
C GLU A 85 13.38 -5.11 -15.78
N GLU A 86 13.07 -5.53 -14.57
CA GLU A 86 14.08 -5.80 -13.53
C GLU A 86 14.10 -7.30 -13.23
N LYS A 87 15.33 -7.85 -13.19
CA LYS A 87 15.54 -9.28 -12.88
C LYS A 87 15.89 -9.43 -11.40
N TYR A 88 15.12 -10.24 -10.71
CA TYR A 88 15.27 -10.50 -9.28
C TYR A 88 16.02 -11.81 -9.04
N ALA A 89 17.25 -11.91 -9.52
CA ALA A 89 18.10 -13.11 -9.44
C ALA A 89 18.41 -13.56 -8.00
N TRP A 90 18.20 -12.70 -7.01
CA TRP A 90 18.43 -12.99 -5.59
C TRP A 90 17.25 -13.69 -4.90
N LEU A 91 16.08 -13.78 -5.57
CA LEU A 91 14.95 -14.54 -5.03
C LEU A 91 15.32 -16.01 -4.86
N GLY A 92 14.98 -16.58 -3.72
CA GLY A 92 15.37 -17.93 -3.33
C GLY A 92 16.78 -18.08 -2.75
N ALA A 93 17.63 -17.05 -2.85
CA ALA A 93 18.95 -17.07 -2.23
C ALA A 93 18.86 -16.84 -0.71
N THR A 94 19.46 -17.72 0.08
CA THR A 94 19.55 -17.56 1.54
C THR A 94 20.99 -17.36 1.98
N THR A 95 21.27 -16.26 2.67
CA THR A 95 22.59 -15.92 3.22
C THR A 95 22.68 -16.30 4.70
N LYS A 96 22.55 -17.59 5.05
CA LYS A 96 22.65 -18.02 6.46
C LYS A 96 24.08 -18.14 6.91
N LEU A 97 24.38 -17.58 8.08
CA LEU A 97 25.71 -17.69 8.69
C LEU A 97 26.01 -19.13 9.13
N ARG A 98 27.26 -19.54 9.01
CA ARG A 98 27.82 -20.76 9.56
C ARG A 98 29.06 -20.45 10.37
N GLU A 99 29.43 -21.32 11.26
CA GLU A 99 30.73 -21.22 11.92
C GLU A 99 31.83 -21.31 10.87
N TRP A 100 32.84 -20.42 11.00
CA TRP A 100 33.99 -20.41 10.09
C TRP A 100 35.05 -21.37 10.59
N ILE A 101 35.03 -22.60 10.09
CA ILE A 101 36.04 -23.62 10.34
C ILE A 101 36.68 -23.96 9.00
N GLY A 102 38.00 -23.74 8.88
CA GLY A 102 38.74 -23.95 7.64
C GLY A 102 38.48 -22.88 6.57
N ASP A 103 38.47 -23.28 5.29
CA ASP A 103 38.27 -22.37 4.16
C ASP A 103 36.82 -21.85 4.05
N ARG A 104 36.65 -20.69 3.41
CA ARG A 104 35.31 -20.17 3.09
C ARG A 104 34.59 -21.09 2.09
N VAL A 105 33.41 -21.51 2.43
CA VAL A 105 32.55 -22.26 1.49
C VAL A 105 31.62 -21.27 0.79
N TYR A 106 31.75 -21.20 -0.53
CA TYR A 106 30.87 -20.40 -1.37
C TYR A 106 29.50 -21.08 -1.44
N GLN A 107 28.44 -20.31 -1.13
CA GLN A 107 27.08 -20.76 -1.38
C GLN A 107 26.73 -20.38 -2.83
N ASN A 108 26.59 -21.36 -3.70
CA ASN A 108 26.11 -21.12 -5.05
C ASN A 108 24.64 -20.66 -5.00
N MET A 109 24.38 -19.42 -5.45
CA MET A 109 23.03 -18.92 -5.58
C MET A 109 22.38 -19.57 -6.80
N LYS A 110 21.24 -20.21 -6.61
CA LYS A 110 20.36 -20.56 -7.75
C LYS A 110 19.91 -19.22 -8.35
N VAL A 111 20.28 -18.97 -9.61
CA VAL A 111 19.83 -17.76 -10.31
C VAL A 111 18.49 -18.07 -10.94
N HIS A 112 17.43 -17.60 -10.33
CA HIS A 112 16.08 -17.64 -10.90
C HIS A 112 15.92 -16.50 -11.89
N GLY A 113 15.41 -16.80 -13.10
CA GLY A 113 15.18 -15.82 -14.16
C GLY A 113 13.91 -14.97 -13.96
N TYR A 114 13.44 -14.80 -12.71
CA TYR A 114 12.22 -14.04 -12.43
C TYR A 114 12.41 -12.56 -12.72
N ALA A 115 11.58 -12.04 -13.61
CA ALA A 115 11.61 -10.65 -14.06
C ALA A 115 10.23 -10.00 -13.93
N ILE A 116 10.22 -8.73 -13.52
CA ILE A 116 9.01 -7.92 -13.50
C ILE A 116 9.13 -6.87 -14.62
N VAL A 117 8.24 -6.93 -15.59
CA VAL A 117 8.16 -5.97 -16.71
C VAL A 117 7.34 -4.77 -16.27
N ASN A 118 7.87 -3.56 -16.47
CA ASN A 118 7.13 -2.33 -16.17
C ASN A 118 5.96 -2.13 -17.13
N LYS A 119 4.82 -1.65 -16.61
CA LYS A 119 3.62 -1.28 -17.34
C LYS A 119 3.36 0.21 -17.20
N ASP A 120 2.86 0.83 -18.26
CA ASP A 120 2.45 2.23 -18.24
C ASP A 120 0.96 2.29 -17.91
N PHE A 121 0.60 3.20 -17.01
CA PHE A 121 -0.78 3.47 -16.60
C PHE A 121 -1.06 4.95 -16.71
N GLU A 122 -2.28 5.28 -17.11
CA GLU A 122 -2.73 6.66 -17.27
C GLU A 122 -4.19 6.81 -16.87
N SER A 123 -4.57 8.03 -16.50
CA SER A 123 -5.95 8.46 -16.37
C SER A 123 -6.06 9.85 -16.96
N THR A 124 -7.00 10.04 -17.89
CA THR A 124 -7.12 11.27 -18.66
C THR A 124 -8.56 11.77 -18.70
N ILE A 125 -8.74 13.07 -18.49
CA ILE A 125 -10.02 13.77 -18.53
C ILE A 125 -9.95 14.89 -19.54
N ALA A 126 -10.93 14.97 -20.43
CA ALA A 126 -11.13 16.07 -21.37
C ALA A 126 -12.27 16.96 -20.86
N ILE A 127 -12.00 18.27 -20.73
CA ILE A 127 -12.99 19.27 -20.31
C ILE A 127 -13.27 20.20 -21.49
N PRO A 128 -14.52 20.26 -21.98
CA PRO A 128 -14.88 21.19 -23.05
C PRO A 128 -14.57 22.65 -22.65
N ARG A 129 -14.03 23.42 -23.60
CA ARG A 129 -13.65 24.82 -23.37
C ARG A 129 -14.81 25.64 -22.83
N ASN A 130 -15.99 25.55 -23.43
CA ASN A 130 -17.17 26.30 -22.99
C ASN A 130 -17.56 25.95 -21.55
N ALA A 131 -17.46 24.66 -21.16
CA ALA A 131 -17.76 24.23 -19.80
C ALA A 131 -16.74 24.78 -18.77
N MET A 132 -15.51 25.01 -19.20
CA MET A 132 -14.48 25.67 -18.38
C MET A 132 -14.71 27.19 -18.30
N ASP A 133 -15.14 27.85 -19.40
CA ASP A 133 -15.50 29.27 -19.43
C ASP A 133 -16.70 29.55 -18.53
N ASP A 134 -17.66 28.62 -18.47
CA ASP A 134 -18.90 28.72 -17.70
C ASP A 134 -18.78 28.20 -16.26
N ASP A 135 -17.62 27.65 -15.85
CA ASP A 135 -17.42 27.09 -14.51
C ASP A 135 -17.33 28.20 -13.45
N GLN A 136 -18.47 28.53 -12.88
CA GLN A 136 -18.60 29.53 -11.81
C GLN A 136 -18.31 28.98 -10.41
N TYR A 137 -18.27 27.64 -10.26
CA TYR A 137 -18.26 26.98 -8.95
C TYR A 137 -17.00 26.11 -8.72
N GLY A 138 -16.09 26.04 -9.67
CA GLY A 138 -14.87 25.22 -9.56
C GLY A 138 -15.17 23.72 -9.47
N VAL A 139 -16.20 23.23 -10.20
CA VAL A 139 -16.69 21.85 -10.17
C VAL A 139 -15.63 20.84 -10.62
N TYR A 140 -14.60 21.28 -11.33
CA TYR A 140 -13.51 20.42 -11.81
C TYR A 140 -12.39 20.20 -10.78
N THR A 141 -12.26 21.06 -9.78
CA THR A 141 -11.25 20.92 -8.71
C THR A 141 -11.41 19.62 -7.90
N PRO A 142 -12.63 19.27 -7.42
CA PRO A 142 -12.85 17.98 -6.75
C PRO A 142 -12.49 16.78 -7.63
N LEU A 143 -12.75 16.86 -8.95
CA LEU A 143 -12.42 15.80 -9.90
C LEU A 143 -10.91 15.57 -9.99
N MET A 144 -10.11 16.66 -9.99
CA MET A 144 -8.64 16.55 -9.96
C MET A 144 -8.13 15.99 -8.62
N THR A 145 -8.79 16.34 -7.51
CA THR A 145 -8.47 15.76 -6.20
C THR A 145 -8.74 14.25 -6.20
N GLN A 146 -9.88 13.83 -6.76
CA GLN A 146 -10.21 12.41 -6.89
C GLN A 146 -9.21 11.68 -7.79
N MET A 147 -8.83 12.22 -8.94
CA MET A 147 -7.78 11.65 -9.79
C MET A 147 -6.49 11.42 -9.01
N GLY A 148 -6.13 12.34 -8.10
CA GLY A 148 -4.99 12.19 -7.20
C GLY A 148 -5.16 11.04 -6.21
N GLN A 149 -6.34 10.89 -5.62
CA GLN A 149 -6.68 9.78 -4.74
C GLN A 149 -6.63 8.42 -5.45
N ASP A 150 -7.23 8.34 -6.63
CA ASP A 150 -7.25 7.12 -7.45
C ASP A 150 -5.83 6.72 -7.86
N ALA A 151 -4.99 7.68 -8.26
CA ALA A 151 -3.58 7.44 -8.55
C ALA A 151 -2.79 6.92 -7.34
N ALA A 152 -3.10 7.39 -6.12
CA ALA A 152 -2.48 6.92 -4.89
C ALA A 152 -2.93 5.51 -4.49
N LEU A 153 -4.19 5.13 -4.79
CA LEU A 153 -4.77 3.81 -4.48
C LEU A 153 -4.45 2.75 -5.54
N HIS A 154 -4.12 3.13 -6.77
CA HIS A 154 -3.85 2.17 -7.84
C HIS A 154 -2.76 1.12 -7.49
N PRO A 155 -1.66 1.45 -6.76
CA PRO A 155 -0.73 0.43 -6.29
C PRO A 155 -1.38 -0.64 -5.38
N ASP A 156 -2.42 -0.30 -4.60
CA ASP A 156 -3.18 -1.26 -3.79
C ASP A 156 -3.92 -2.25 -4.68
N GLU A 157 -4.60 -1.74 -5.71
CA GLU A 157 -5.30 -2.57 -6.70
C GLU A 157 -4.34 -3.58 -7.35
N LEU A 158 -3.16 -3.14 -7.76
CA LEU A 158 -2.15 -4.01 -8.36
C LEU A 158 -1.61 -5.06 -7.38
N VAL A 159 -1.26 -4.65 -6.16
CA VAL A 159 -0.65 -5.52 -5.14
C VAL A 159 -1.65 -6.59 -4.67
N PHE A 160 -2.85 -6.19 -4.31
CA PHE A 160 -3.86 -7.13 -3.81
C PHE A 160 -4.49 -7.95 -4.94
N GLY A 161 -4.61 -7.37 -6.14
CA GLY A 161 -5.01 -8.12 -7.34
C GLY A 161 -4.00 -9.23 -7.69
N LEU A 162 -2.70 -8.94 -7.61
CA LEU A 162 -1.67 -9.96 -7.80
C LEU A 162 -1.76 -11.05 -6.73
N LEU A 163 -1.98 -10.68 -5.46
CA LEU A 163 -2.10 -11.64 -4.36
C LEU A 163 -3.27 -12.60 -4.59
N ALA A 164 -4.41 -12.09 -5.07
CA ALA A 164 -5.57 -12.92 -5.42
C ALA A 164 -5.26 -13.90 -6.57
N LEU A 165 -4.38 -13.52 -7.51
CA LEU A 165 -3.92 -14.37 -8.60
C LEU A 165 -2.82 -15.35 -8.18
N GLY A 166 -2.37 -15.36 -6.92
CA GLY A 166 -1.28 -16.19 -6.44
C GLY A 166 -1.51 -17.69 -6.54
N PHE A 167 -2.77 -18.13 -6.71
CA PHE A 167 -3.13 -19.54 -6.93
C PHE A 167 -2.98 -20.02 -8.37
N THR A 168 -2.70 -19.12 -9.31
CA THR A 168 -2.65 -19.41 -10.76
C THR A 168 -1.48 -18.75 -11.47
N THR A 169 -0.68 -17.96 -10.76
CA THR A 169 0.46 -17.23 -11.32
C THR A 169 1.74 -17.73 -10.70
N ASN A 170 2.69 -18.10 -11.55
CA ASN A 170 3.97 -18.64 -11.12
C ASN A 170 4.83 -17.59 -10.41
N CYS A 171 5.56 -18.04 -9.40
CA CYS A 171 6.60 -17.26 -8.75
C CYS A 171 8.01 -17.66 -9.24
N TYR A 172 9.04 -17.26 -8.51
CA TYR A 172 10.42 -17.39 -8.93
C TYR A 172 10.95 -18.83 -9.06
N ASP A 173 10.33 -19.80 -8.37
CA ASP A 173 10.72 -21.21 -8.40
C ASP A 173 10.00 -22.04 -9.48
N GLY A 174 9.08 -21.40 -10.21
CA GLY A 174 8.33 -22.01 -11.30
C GLY A 174 6.97 -22.59 -10.89
N GLN A 175 6.70 -22.67 -9.59
CA GLN A 175 5.40 -23.06 -9.05
C GLN A 175 4.48 -21.84 -8.89
N TYR A 176 3.17 -22.07 -8.63
CA TYR A 176 2.27 -20.99 -8.25
C TYR A 176 2.72 -20.37 -6.92
N PHE A 177 2.44 -19.09 -6.71
CA PHE A 177 2.85 -18.44 -5.47
C PHE A 177 2.24 -19.04 -4.21
N PHE A 178 1.01 -19.53 -4.30
CA PHE A 178 0.36 -20.37 -3.28
C PHE A 178 0.17 -21.76 -3.86
N ASP A 179 0.99 -22.69 -3.43
CA ASP A 179 1.01 -24.05 -3.93
C ASP A 179 1.26 -25.09 -2.82
N ILE A 180 1.09 -26.34 -3.18
CA ILE A 180 1.29 -27.47 -2.26
C ILE A 180 2.66 -28.15 -2.43
N ASP A 181 3.44 -27.77 -3.45
CA ASP A 181 4.62 -28.52 -3.89
C ASP A 181 5.85 -27.65 -4.24
N HIS A 182 6.06 -26.55 -3.51
CA HIS A 182 7.28 -25.78 -3.65
C HIS A 182 8.53 -26.62 -3.39
N PRO A 183 9.51 -26.65 -4.32
CA PRO A 183 10.73 -27.43 -4.15
C PRO A 183 11.69 -26.74 -3.16
N VAL A 184 11.93 -27.36 -2.02
CA VAL A 184 12.87 -26.89 -0.99
C VAL A 184 13.93 -27.94 -0.74
N GLY A 185 15.20 -27.57 -0.84
CA GLY A 185 16.31 -28.48 -0.60
C GLY A 185 17.47 -28.27 -1.57
N LEU A 186 18.51 -29.08 -1.41
CA LEU A 186 19.63 -29.13 -2.35
C LEU A 186 19.18 -29.77 -3.66
N GLN A 187 19.80 -29.35 -4.76
CA GLN A 187 19.48 -29.89 -6.09
C GLN A 187 19.51 -31.43 -6.12
N GLY A 188 18.41 -32.02 -6.53
CA GLY A 188 18.25 -33.50 -6.57
C GLY A 188 17.84 -34.12 -5.24
N GLN A 189 17.61 -33.33 -4.20
CA GLN A 189 17.12 -33.74 -2.88
C GLN A 189 16.01 -32.82 -2.37
N GLU A 190 15.31 -32.19 -3.30
CA GLU A 190 14.21 -31.28 -2.97
C GLU A 190 13.03 -32.06 -2.39
N VAL A 191 12.38 -31.45 -1.40
CA VAL A 191 11.10 -31.94 -0.83
C VAL A 191 10.02 -30.92 -1.12
N SER A 192 8.80 -31.40 -1.37
CA SER A 192 7.64 -30.53 -1.58
C SER A 192 7.22 -29.89 -0.27
N VAL A 193 7.06 -28.57 -0.28
CA VAL A 193 6.59 -27.78 0.86
C VAL A 193 5.38 -26.95 0.43
N SER A 194 4.32 -27.04 1.22
CA SER A 194 3.07 -26.31 0.95
C SER A 194 3.01 -25.00 1.75
N ASN A 195 2.62 -23.93 1.07
CA ASN A 195 2.19 -22.67 1.70
C ASN A 195 0.70 -22.39 1.46
N PHE A 196 -0.06 -23.42 1.12
CA PHE A 196 -1.48 -23.31 0.81
C PHE A 196 -2.30 -24.39 1.53
N GLN A 197 -3.46 -23.99 2.08
CA GLN A 197 -4.49 -24.87 2.61
C GLN A 197 -5.74 -24.79 1.75
N ALA A 198 -6.11 -25.89 1.11
CA ALA A 198 -7.29 -25.99 0.27
C ALA A 198 -8.59 -25.85 1.09
N GLY A 199 -9.63 -25.39 0.43
CA GLY A 199 -10.99 -25.24 0.98
C GLY A 199 -11.93 -24.64 -0.05
N ALA A 200 -13.21 -24.49 0.33
CA ALA A 200 -14.25 -23.92 -0.51
C ALA A 200 -14.66 -22.48 -0.09
N GLY A 201 -14.02 -21.94 0.95
CA GLY A 201 -14.32 -20.60 1.47
C GLY A 201 -13.58 -19.49 0.75
N ALA A 202 -13.88 -18.25 1.14
CA ALA A 202 -13.11 -17.08 0.73
C ALA A 202 -11.67 -17.22 1.23
N ALA A 203 -10.71 -16.81 0.38
CA ALA A 203 -9.29 -16.90 0.72
C ALA A 203 -8.91 -15.88 1.80
N TRP A 204 -8.09 -16.31 2.74
CA TRP A 204 -7.42 -15.46 3.71
C TRP A 204 -5.92 -15.76 3.72
N TYR A 205 -5.14 -14.77 4.10
CA TYR A 205 -3.69 -14.82 3.94
C TYR A 205 -2.99 -14.46 5.25
N LEU A 206 -1.95 -15.21 5.56
CA LEU A 206 -1.08 -14.96 6.70
C LEU A 206 0.32 -14.58 6.17
N LEU A 207 0.82 -13.40 6.54
CA LEU A 207 2.01 -12.82 5.95
C LEU A 207 3.06 -12.49 7.01
N ASP A 208 4.33 -12.75 6.71
CA ASP A 208 5.47 -12.23 7.45
C ASP A 208 5.99 -10.96 6.76
N THR A 209 5.67 -9.82 7.32
CA THR A 209 6.11 -8.50 6.84
C THR A 209 7.17 -7.87 7.73
N SER A 210 7.73 -8.65 8.67
CA SER A 210 8.74 -8.19 9.63
C SER A 210 10.13 -8.01 9.02
N LYS A 211 10.36 -8.58 7.84
CA LYS A 211 11.65 -8.55 7.15
C LYS A 211 11.71 -7.43 6.11
N VAL A 212 12.93 -7.06 5.72
CA VAL A 212 13.15 -6.08 4.64
C VAL A 212 12.55 -6.54 3.32
N LEU A 213 12.77 -7.82 2.99
CA LEU A 213 12.11 -8.44 1.84
C LEU A 213 10.70 -8.85 2.27
N LYS A 214 9.69 -8.38 1.55
CA LYS A 214 8.29 -8.69 1.78
C LYS A 214 7.77 -9.69 0.73
N PRO A 215 6.60 -10.32 0.99
CA PRO A 215 6.05 -11.33 0.07
C PRO A 215 5.69 -10.79 -1.31
N ILE A 216 5.47 -9.48 -1.45
CA ILE A 216 5.18 -8.84 -2.74
C ILE A 216 6.16 -7.71 -3.00
N ILE A 217 6.49 -7.50 -4.27
CA ILE A 217 7.36 -6.45 -4.76
C ILE A 217 6.51 -5.46 -5.56
N LEU A 218 6.48 -4.21 -5.15
CA LEU A 218 5.99 -3.09 -5.95
C LEU A 218 7.18 -2.44 -6.65
N GLN A 219 7.33 -2.72 -7.93
CA GLN A 219 8.38 -2.15 -8.77
C GLN A 219 7.92 -0.80 -9.31
N MET A 220 8.63 0.26 -8.95
CA MET A 220 8.28 1.64 -9.32
C MET A 220 9.35 2.21 -10.26
N ARG A 221 8.98 2.45 -11.52
CA ARG A 221 9.84 3.10 -12.53
C ARG A 221 9.62 4.61 -12.55
N LYS A 222 8.34 5.03 -12.57
CA LYS A 222 7.91 6.43 -12.57
C LYS A 222 6.68 6.55 -11.66
N GLU A 223 6.77 7.42 -10.69
CA GLU A 223 5.61 7.77 -9.86
C GLU A 223 4.57 8.54 -10.67
N TYR A 224 3.31 8.51 -10.24
CA TYR A 224 2.25 9.24 -10.91
C TYR A 224 2.54 10.74 -10.91
N GLN A 225 2.45 11.33 -12.09
CA GLN A 225 2.67 12.75 -12.31
C GLN A 225 1.47 13.34 -13.03
N PHE A 226 1.03 14.52 -12.57
CA PHE A 226 0.01 15.28 -13.25
C PHE A 226 0.56 15.87 -14.53
N VAL A 227 -0.18 15.71 -15.62
CA VAL A 227 0.12 16.23 -16.96
C VAL A 227 -1.06 16.97 -17.53
N SER A 228 -0.84 17.93 -18.42
CA SER A 228 -1.91 18.70 -19.06
C SER A 228 -1.56 19.06 -20.51
N LYS A 229 -2.59 19.20 -21.32
CA LYS A 229 -2.54 19.72 -22.70
C LYS A 229 -3.56 20.83 -22.82
N THR A 230 -3.12 22.09 -22.65
CA THR A 230 -3.99 23.26 -22.51
C THR A 230 -3.53 24.45 -23.35
N ALA A 231 -2.42 24.33 -24.09
CA ALA A 231 -1.95 25.40 -24.96
C ALA A 231 -2.88 25.56 -26.17
N GLN A 232 -3.10 26.79 -26.64
CA GLN A 232 -3.95 27.04 -27.81
C GLN A 232 -3.42 26.36 -29.09
N THR A 233 -2.13 26.05 -29.13
CA THR A 233 -1.47 25.35 -30.24
C THR A 233 -1.62 23.82 -30.14
N ASP A 234 -2.14 23.31 -29.01
CA ASP A 234 -2.37 21.87 -28.88
C ASP A 234 -3.56 21.44 -29.75
N GLY A 235 -3.42 20.34 -30.48
CA GLY A 235 -4.45 19.85 -31.41
C GLY A 235 -5.81 19.60 -30.75
N ASN A 236 -5.84 19.14 -29.50
CA ASN A 236 -7.09 18.97 -28.76
C ASN A 236 -7.81 20.30 -28.50
N VAL A 237 -7.08 21.37 -28.24
CA VAL A 237 -7.64 22.71 -28.00
C VAL A 237 -8.09 23.35 -29.31
N PHE A 238 -7.27 23.24 -30.37
CA PHE A 238 -7.56 23.83 -31.66
C PHE A 238 -8.68 23.07 -32.40
N ASP A 239 -8.57 21.75 -32.52
CA ASP A 239 -9.47 20.94 -33.35
C ASP A 239 -10.78 20.56 -32.62
N ARG A 240 -10.71 20.32 -31.30
CA ARG A 240 -11.84 19.78 -30.50
C ARG A 240 -12.41 20.73 -29.48
N LYS A 241 -11.77 21.89 -29.23
CA LYS A 241 -12.13 22.84 -28.16
C LYS A 241 -12.17 22.19 -26.77
N GLU A 242 -11.18 21.35 -26.45
CA GLU A 242 -11.09 20.62 -25.20
C GLU A 242 -9.76 20.88 -24.53
N TYR A 243 -9.78 21.08 -23.20
CA TYR A 243 -8.60 21.07 -22.36
C TYR A 243 -8.44 19.67 -21.78
N VAL A 244 -7.24 19.10 -21.86
CA VAL A 244 -6.96 17.74 -21.41
C VAL A 244 -6.05 17.78 -20.21
N TYR A 245 -6.47 17.08 -19.16
CA TYR A 245 -5.73 16.88 -17.93
C TYR A 245 -5.64 15.40 -17.64
N GLY A 246 -4.53 14.97 -17.06
CA GLY A 246 -4.38 13.57 -16.70
C GLY A 246 -3.21 13.32 -15.77
N CYS A 247 -3.03 12.07 -15.44
CA CYS A 247 -1.84 11.60 -14.74
C CYS A 247 -1.30 10.35 -15.44
N ASP A 248 0.00 10.18 -15.41
CA ASP A 248 0.66 8.98 -15.90
C ASP A 248 1.70 8.47 -14.90
N GLY A 249 1.86 7.16 -14.84
CA GLY A 249 2.85 6.49 -14.02
C GLY A 249 3.33 5.20 -14.69
N ARG A 250 4.51 4.71 -14.27
CA ARG A 250 5.06 3.46 -14.79
C ARG A 250 5.54 2.60 -13.65
N LEU A 251 4.87 1.47 -13.45
CA LEU A 251 5.11 0.55 -12.35
C LEU A 251 4.60 -0.85 -12.69
N ASN A 252 4.93 -1.82 -11.88
CA ASN A 252 4.26 -3.12 -11.90
C ASN A 252 4.50 -3.80 -10.55
N VAL A 253 3.85 -4.95 -10.36
CA VAL A 253 3.98 -5.77 -9.16
C VAL A 253 4.47 -7.17 -9.52
N GLY A 254 5.11 -7.83 -8.58
CA GLY A 254 5.56 -9.19 -8.72
C GLY A 254 5.63 -9.88 -7.36
N PHE A 255 5.72 -11.20 -7.40
CA PHE A 255 5.89 -11.99 -6.19
C PHE A 255 7.32 -11.89 -5.66
N GLY A 256 7.44 -11.80 -4.34
CA GLY A 256 8.68 -11.94 -3.60
C GLY A 256 8.91 -13.38 -3.15
N LEU A 257 9.26 -13.55 -1.87
CA LEU A 257 9.50 -14.87 -1.28
C LEU A 257 8.17 -15.50 -0.83
N TRP A 258 7.79 -16.62 -1.44
CA TRP A 258 6.57 -17.36 -1.06
C TRP A 258 6.61 -17.85 0.40
N GLN A 259 7.79 -18.13 0.95
CA GLN A 259 7.96 -18.55 2.34
C GLN A 259 7.46 -17.53 3.36
N GLN A 260 7.27 -16.26 2.94
CA GLN A 260 6.74 -15.21 3.78
C GLN A 260 5.22 -15.05 3.67
N ALA A 261 4.56 -15.93 2.91
CA ALA A 261 3.12 -15.91 2.71
C ALA A 261 2.54 -17.31 2.85
N TYR A 262 1.35 -17.39 3.42
CA TYR A 262 0.54 -18.60 3.50
C TYR A 262 -0.90 -18.23 3.17
N ALA A 263 -1.55 -18.96 2.28
CA ALA A 263 -2.95 -18.78 1.95
C ALA A 263 -3.79 -19.93 2.42
N SER A 264 -5.03 -19.66 2.80
CA SER A 264 -6.00 -20.71 3.11
C SER A 264 -7.37 -20.34 2.53
N LYS A 265 -8.04 -21.35 1.97
CA LYS A 265 -9.45 -21.31 1.59
C LYS A 265 -10.33 -22.14 2.54
N ALA A 266 -9.75 -22.70 3.62
CA ALA A 266 -10.51 -23.31 4.70
C ALA A 266 -11.20 -22.25 5.55
N THR A 267 -12.21 -22.65 6.32
CA THR A 267 -12.89 -21.74 7.26
C THR A 267 -11.88 -21.05 8.16
N LEU A 268 -11.99 -19.73 8.29
CA LEU A 268 -11.14 -18.97 9.20
C LEU A 268 -11.63 -19.16 10.63
N ASP A 269 -11.02 -20.12 11.31
CA ASP A 269 -11.21 -20.40 12.73
C ASP A 269 -9.87 -20.54 13.45
N MET A 270 -9.90 -20.72 14.76
CA MET A 270 -8.69 -20.83 15.58
C MET A 270 -7.81 -22.02 15.16
N ALA A 271 -8.41 -23.16 14.82
CA ALA A 271 -7.67 -24.37 14.49
C ALA A 271 -6.90 -24.19 13.17
N ASN A 272 -7.56 -23.67 12.14
CA ASN A 272 -6.95 -23.42 10.84
C ASN A 272 -5.91 -22.29 10.90
N TYR A 273 -6.18 -21.22 11.70
CA TYR A 273 -5.21 -20.16 11.93
C TYR A 273 -3.92 -20.71 12.58
N VAL A 274 -4.06 -21.51 13.65
CA VAL A 274 -2.91 -22.11 14.35
C VAL A 274 -2.15 -23.06 13.42
N ALA A 275 -2.84 -23.87 12.62
CA ALA A 275 -2.21 -24.76 11.64
C ALA A 275 -1.39 -23.99 10.61
N ALA A 276 -1.97 -22.95 10.00
CA ALA A 276 -1.29 -22.10 9.03
C ALA A 276 -0.06 -21.39 9.63
N ARG A 277 -0.21 -20.84 10.84
CA ARG A 277 0.87 -20.19 11.56
C ARG A 277 2.01 -21.16 11.88
N THR A 278 1.70 -22.36 12.34
CA THR A 278 2.69 -23.41 12.65
C THR A 278 3.42 -23.85 11.40
N ALA A 279 2.70 -24.11 10.32
CA ALA A 279 3.29 -24.46 9.02
C ALA A 279 4.28 -23.40 8.56
N MET A 280 3.87 -22.13 8.57
CA MET A 280 4.68 -21.00 8.13
C MET A 280 5.94 -20.82 8.97
N MET A 281 5.84 -20.96 10.30
CA MET A 281 6.98 -20.83 11.21
C MET A 281 7.98 -21.99 11.10
N SER A 282 7.57 -23.13 10.55
CA SER A 282 8.42 -24.31 10.34
C SER A 282 9.18 -24.33 9.01
N PHE A 283 8.97 -23.32 8.15
CA PHE A 283 9.65 -23.25 6.86
C PHE A 283 11.18 -23.16 7.01
N LYS A 284 11.85 -23.92 6.16
CA LYS A 284 13.32 -24.03 6.11
C LYS A 284 13.85 -23.52 4.79
N ALA A 285 15.10 -23.08 4.81
CA ALA A 285 15.87 -22.81 3.62
C ALA A 285 16.35 -24.10 2.95
N ASP A 286 16.84 -24.03 1.71
CA ASP A 286 17.37 -25.19 0.95
C ASP A 286 18.47 -25.95 1.70
N ASN A 287 19.20 -25.31 2.58
CA ASN A 287 20.23 -25.91 3.43
C ASN A 287 19.68 -26.52 4.75
N GLY A 288 18.35 -26.65 4.88
CA GLY A 288 17.66 -27.22 6.03
C GLY A 288 17.58 -26.32 7.28
N LYS A 289 18.17 -25.10 7.25
CA LYS A 289 18.11 -24.17 8.38
C LYS A 289 16.75 -23.45 8.45
N PRO A 290 16.19 -23.25 9.65
CA PRO A 290 14.95 -22.49 9.82
C PRO A 290 15.05 -21.07 9.24
N LEU A 291 14.02 -20.63 8.54
CA LEU A 291 13.95 -19.28 7.97
C LEU A 291 13.61 -18.19 9.00
N ALA A 292 13.22 -18.59 10.22
CA ALA A 292 12.75 -17.69 11.27
C ALA A 292 11.61 -16.77 10.77
N ILE A 293 10.63 -17.38 10.10
CA ILE A 293 9.41 -16.71 9.66
C ILE A 293 8.54 -16.42 10.88
N THR A 294 8.03 -15.21 10.98
CA THR A 294 7.13 -14.79 12.05
C THR A 294 5.92 -14.10 11.44
N PRO A 295 4.80 -14.81 11.25
CA PRO A 295 3.59 -14.20 10.70
C PRO A 295 3.11 -13.03 11.55
N LYS A 296 2.89 -11.87 10.90
CA LYS A 296 2.53 -10.60 11.57
C LYS A 296 1.22 -10.02 11.07
N VAL A 297 0.81 -10.33 9.85
CA VAL A 297 -0.39 -9.78 9.22
C VAL A 297 -1.32 -10.92 8.86
N LEU A 298 -2.57 -10.84 9.34
CA LEU A 298 -3.70 -11.64 8.86
C LEU A 298 -4.53 -10.76 7.93
N LEU A 299 -4.37 -10.98 6.63
CA LEU A 299 -5.04 -10.23 5.58
C LEU A 299 -6.31 -10.99 5.15
N VAL A 300 -7.45 -10.32 5.18
CA VAL A 300 -8.75 -10.93 4.93
C VAL A 300 -9.64 -10.05 4.02
N PRO A 301 -10.52 -10.66 3.21
CA PRO A 301 -11.59 -9.92 2.55
C PRO A 301 -12.63 -9.43 3.57
N PRO A 302 -13.47 -8.42 3.23
CA PRO A 302 -14.50 -7.89 4.13
C PRO A 302 -15.47 -8.96 4.66
N SER A 303 -15.75 -10.00 3.86
CA SER A 303 -16.64 -11.11 4.26
C SER A 303 -16.12 -11.93 5.45
N LEU A 304 -14.80 -11.90 5.71
CA LEU A 304 -14.16 -12.63 6.81
C LEU A 304 -13.75 -11.73 7.98
N GLU A 305 -14.12 -10.43 7.96
CA GLU A 305 -13.77 -9.48 9.02
C GLU A 305 -14.10 -10.00 10.41
N LYS A 306 -15.36 -10.39 10.63
CA LYS A 306 -15.81 -10.89 11.93
C LYS A 306 -15.01 -12.11 12.37
N ALA A 307 -14.79 -13.08 11.50
CA ALA A 307 -14.03 -14.28 11.81
C ALA A 307 -12.58 -13.96 12.19
N ALA A 308 -11.94 -13.03 11.47
CA ALA A 308 -10.57 -12.59 11.76
C ALA A 308 -10.46 -11.89 13.13
N LEU A 309 -11.43 -11.01 13.45
CA LEU A 309 -11.48 -10.34 14.75
C LEU A 309 -11.73 -11.32 15.88
N ASP A 310 -12.64 -12.30 15.69
CA ASP A 310 -12.92 -13.35 16.67
C ASP A 310 -11.67 -14.21 16.95
N VAL A 311 -10.87 -14.52 15.94
CA VAL A 311 -9.64 -15.30 16.10
C VAL A 311 -8.51 -14.51 16.76
N ILE A 312 -8.29 -13.25 16.38
CA ILE A 312 -7.09 -12.48 16.76
C ILE A 312 -7.35 -11.50 17.89
N GLN A 313 -8.55 -10.92 18.01
CA GLN A 313 -8.79 -9.84 18.98
C GLN A 313 -9.67 -10.27 20.15
N ALA A 314 -10.51 -11.28 19.99
CA ALA A 314 -11.36 -11.76 21.06
C ALA A 314 -10.54 -12.16 22.28
N GLU A 315 -10.97 -11.74 23.46
CA GLU A 315 -10.30 -12.06 24.72
C GLU A 315 -10.54 -13.51 25.15
N ARG A 316 -11.73 -14.02 24.83
CA ARG A 316 -12.14 -15.39 25.14
C ARG A 316 -12.62 -16.10 23.89
N LEU A 317 -12.35 -17.37 23.84
CA LEU A 317 -12.90 -18.29 22.84
C LEU A 317 -14.39 -18.55 23.09
N ALA A 318 -15.10 -19.07 22.12
CA ALA A 318 -16.53 -19.40 22.22
C ALA A 318 -16.86 -20.37 23.38
N ASN A 319 -15.89 -21.20 23.78
CA ASN A 319 -16.01 -22.11 24.93
C ASN A 319 -15.68 -21.47 26.30
N GLY A 320 -15.45 -20.14 26.33
CA GLY A 320 -15.11 -19.39 27.55
C GLY A 320 -13.64 -19.42 27.96
N ALA A 321 -12.79 -20.21 27.31
CA ALA A 321 -11.35 -20.23 27.58
C ALA A 321 -10.67 -18.93 27.11
N THR A 322 -9.56 -18.56 27.74
CA THR A 322 -8.75 -17.41 27.33
C THR A 322 -8.15 -17.66 25.94
N ASN A 323 -8.22 -16.67 25.06
CA ASN A 323 -7.58 -16.71 23.77
C ASN A 323 -6.07 -16.44 23.89
N THR A 324 -5.26 -17.50 23.84
CA THR A 324 -3.80 -17.42 23.95
C THR A 324 -3.12 -16.92 22.65
N TYR A 325 -3.85 -16.88 21.54
CA TYR A 325 -3.39 -16.36 20.26
C TYR A 325 -3.79 -14.90 20.00
N ARG A 326 -4.39 -14.25 21.02
CA ARG A 326 -4.75 -12.83 20.91
C ARG A 326 -3.55 -11.98 20.55
N ASN A 327 -3.73 -11.06 19.60
CA ASN A 327 -2.72 -10.11 19.12
C ASN A 327 -1.43 -10.75 18.57
N THR A 328 -1.48 -12.01 18.13
CA THR A 328 -0.32 -12.68 17.50
C THR A 328 -0.10 -12.24 16.05
N ALA A 329 -1.09 -11.60 15.44
CA ALA A 329 -1.02 -10.96 14.15
C ALA A 329 -1.89 -9.68 14.16
N GLU A 330 -1.63 -8.76 13.24
CA GLU A 330 -2.49 -7.62 12.95
C GLU A 330 -3.53 -8.04 11.90
N VAL A 331 -4.80 -7.71 12.14
CA VAL A 331 -5.86 -7.97 11.16
C VAL A 331 -5.93 -6.80 10.19
N VAL A 332 -5.74 -7.09 8.91
CA VAL A 332 -5.84 -6.11 7.82
C VAL A 332 -7.01 -6.52 6.92
N MET A 333 -8.03 -5.69 6.89
CA MET A 333 -9.17 -5.88 6.01
C MET A 333 -8.88 -5.23 4.66
N CYS A 334 -9.03 -5.99 3.60
CA CYS A 334 -8.70 -5.56 2.26
C CYS A 334 -9.92 -5.64 1.33
N PRO A 335 -10.50 -4.50 0.94
CA PRO A 335 -11.63 -4.47 0.00
C PRO A 335 -11.30 -5.04 -1.38
N TRP A 336 -10.04 -4.99 -1.79
CA TRP A 336 -9.56 -5.49 -3.09
C TRP A 336 -9.55 -7.02 -3.21
N LEU A 337 -9.85 -7.75 -2.12
CA LEU A 337 -9.92 -9.21 -2.07
C LEU A 337 -11.36 -9.75 -2.09
N SER A 338 -12.33 -8.91 -2.36
CA SER A 338 -13.77 -9.27 -2.39
C SER A 338 -14.15 -10.03 -3.66
#